data_c35cc7d1c2745b0d13ea92084046b924
#
_entry.id   c35cc7d1c2745b0d13ea92084046b924
#
_cell.length_a   1.000
_cell.length_b   1.000
_cell.length_c   1.000
_cell.angle_alpha   90.00
_cell.angle_beta   90.00
_cell.angle_gamma   90.00
#
_symmetry.space_group_name_H-M   'P 1'
#
loop_
_entity.id
_entity.type
_entity.pdbx_description
1 polymer ?
#
loop_
_entity_poly.entity_id
_entity_poly.type
_entity_poly.pdbx_seq_one_letter_code
_entity_poly.pdbx_strand_id
1 'polypeptide(L)'
;MYLAELENRGVSFCFVARDTSHEVVGFYSFWRVLDELHINNLAVTPAARGGGAGTALLHAVLRDGARMGARRATLEVRRSNDAARRLYERLGFSVAGVRRAYYTSPVEDALVLWRENLAEG
;
A
#
# COMPACT_ATOMS: atom_id res chain seq x y z
N MET A 1 -0.50 17.23 -4.38
CA MET A 1 0.89 17.13 -4.75
C MET A 1 1.77 16.96 -3.53
N TYR A 2 2.66 16.07 -3.59
CA TYR A 2 3.47 15.70 -2.44
C TYR A 2 4.94 15.73 -2.77
N LEU A 3 5.77 16.08 -1.81
CA LEU A 3 7.22 16.11 -1.96
C LEU A 3 7.84 14.91 -1.30
N ALA A 4 8.93 14.43 -1.85
CA ALA A 4 9.74 13.43 -1.19
C ALA A 4 10.31 14.05 0.08
N GLU A 5 10.27 13.33 1.17
CA GLU A 5 10.78 13.81 2.44
C GLU A 5 11.79 12.83 3.00
N LEU A 6 12.90 13.37 3.47
CA LEU A 6 13.98 12.58 4.04
C LEU A 6 13.86 12.55 5.54
N GLU A 7 13.92 11.37 6.10
CA GLU A 7 13.91 11.16 7.53
C GLU A 7 15.01 10.17 7.91
N ASN A 8 15.24 10.03 9.20
CA ASN A 8 16.22 9.07 9.69
C ASN A 8 15.91 7.63 9.30
N ARG A 9 14.67 7.34 8.95
CA ARG A 9 14.21 6.00 8.59
C ARG A 9 14.05 5.76 7.11
N GLY A 10 14.35 6.74 6.27
CA GLY A 10 14.25 6.54 4.85
C GLY A 10 13.55 7.67 4.13
N VAL A 11 12.95 7.35 2.99
CA VAL A 11 12.38 8.33 2.06
C VAL A 11 10.90 8.06 1.86
N SER A 12 10.11 9.12 1.91
CA SER A 12 8.66 9.07 1.72
C SER A 12 8.30 9.52 0.31
N PHE A 13 7.38 8.83 -0.33
CA PHE A 13 6.92 9.10 -1.69
C PHE A 13 5.41 9.08 -1.78
N CYS A 14 4.86 9.92 -2.65
CA CYS A 14 3.43 9.92 -2.94
C CYS A 14 3.23 10.04 -4.45
N PHE A 15 2.34 9.23 -4.98
CA PHE A 15 2.06 9.19 -6.42
C PHE A 15 0.56 9.24 -6.68
N VAL A 16 0.21 9.84 -7.81
CA VAL A 16 -1.16 9.87 -8.30
C VAL A 16 -1.23 8.99 -9.53
N ALA A 17 -2.24 8.12 -9.58
CA ALA A 17 -2.47 7.25 -10.72
C ALA A 17 -3.56 7.84 -11.60
N ARG A 18 -3.35 7.81 -12.92
CA ARG A 18 -4.32 8.28 -13.91
C ARG A 18 -4.62 7.18 -14.90
N ASP A 19 -5.84 7.20 -15.44
CA ASP A 19 -6.21 6.27 -16.51
C ASP A 19 -5.79 6.83 -17.88
N THR A 20 -6.17 6.12 -18.94
CA THR A 20 -5.81 6.51 -20.32
C THR A 20 -6.45 7.84 -20.75
N SER A 21 -7.50 8.28 -20.04
CA SER A 21 -8.15 9.56 -20.28
C SER A 21 -7.56 10.68 -19.43
N HIS A 22 -6.47 10.39 -18.70
CA HIS A 22 -5.80 11.30 -17.77
C HIS A 22 -6.64 11.65 -16.54
N GLU A 23 -7.70 10.91 -16.28
CA GLU A 23 -8.49 11.07 -15.07
C GLU A 23 -7.80 10.41 -13.88
N VAL A 24 -7.84 11.06 -12.72
CA VAL A 24 -7.28 10.48 -11.50
C VAL A 24 -8.14 9.32 -11.07
N VAL A 25 -7.53 8.13 -10.97
CA VAL A 25 -8.21 6.93 -10.50
C VAL A 25 -7.82 6.55 -9.09
N GLY A 26 -6.73 7.10 -8.58
CA GLY A 26 -6.32 6.82 -7.22
C GLY A 26 -4.96 7.41 -6.91
N PHE A 27 -4.50 7.11 -5.71
CA PHE A 27 -3.15 7.51 -5.31
C PHE A 27 -2.59 6.48 -4.33
N TYR A 28 -1.27 6.52 -4.17
CA TYR A 28 -0.61 5.71 -3.16
C TYR A 28 0.58 6.47 -2.60
N SER A 29 0.91 6.17 -1.35
CA SER A 29 2.12 6.70 -0.73
C SER A 29 2.81 5.59 0.04
N PHE A 30 4.12 5.66 0.11
CA PHE A 30 4.90 4.68 0.82
C PHE A 30 6.20 5.28 1.31
N TRP A 31 6.81 4.58 2.27
CA TRP A 31 8.15 4.88 2.75
C TRP A 31 9.06 3.73 2.37
N ARG A 32 10.25 4.04 1.91
CA ARG A 32 11.27 3.04 1.74
C ARG A 32 12.24 3.17 2.91
N VAL A 33 12.33 2.13 3.71
CA VAL A 33 13.20 2.06 4.88
C VAL A 33 14.15 0.90 4.65
N LEU A 34 15.40 1.17 4.32
CA LEU A 34 16.37 0.15 3.93
C LEU A 34 15.83 -0.66 2.76
N ASP A 35 15.60 -1.97 2.95
CA ASP A 35 15.04 -2.84 1.90
C ASP A 35 13.54 -3.11 2.08
N GLU A 36 12.87 -2.31 2.92
CA GLU A 36 11.45 -2.47 3.21
C GLU A 36 10.63 -1.37 2.59
N LEU A 37 9.49 -1.74 2.03
CA LEU A 37 8.48 -0.83 1.53
C LEU A 37 7.34 -0.77 2.52
N HIS A 38 7.11 0.38 3.12
CA HIS A 38 6.01 0.59 4.06
C HIS A 38 4.92 1.37 3.34
N ILE A 39 3.83 0.69 2.98
CA ILE A 39 2.73 1.31 2.25
C ILE A 39 1.84 2.02 3.26
N ASN A 40 1.77 3.35 3.15
CA ASN A 40 0.99 4.18 4.08
C ASN A 40 -0.43 4.38 3.62
N ASN A 41 -0.62 4.61 2.33
CA ASN A 41 -1.93 4.88 1.75
C ASN A 41 -2.04 4.21 0.40
N LEU A 42 -3.21 3.69 0.13
CA LEU A 42 -3.59 3.18 -1.17
C LEU A 42 -5.07 3.46 -1.32
N ALA A 43 -5.44 4.34 -2.21
CA ALA A 43 -6.83 4.76 -2.36
C ALA A 43 -7.23 4.82 -3.81
N VAL A 44 -8.46 4.39 -4.09
CA VAL A 44 -9.06 4.42 -5.41
C VAL A 44 -10.24 5.37 -5.34
N THR A 45 -10.37 6.26 -6.34
CA THR A 45 -11.50 7.18 -6.38
C THR A 45 -12.81 6.41 -6.49
N PRO A 46 -13.92 6.93 -5.96
CA PRO A 46 -15.20 6.21 -6.03
C PRO A 46 -15.60 5.81 -7.45
N ALA A 47 -15.34 6.66 -8.43
CA ALA A 47 -15.69 6.39 -9.81
C ALA A 47 -14.89 5.23 -10.43
N ALA A 48 -13.73 4.93 -9.88
CA ALA A 48 -12.85 3.88 -10.41
C ALA A 48 -12.96 2.56 -9.63
N ARG A 49 -13.74 2.52 -8.57
CA ARG A 49 -13.88 1.31 -7.75
C ARG A 49 -14.61 0.23 -8.51
N GLY A 50 -14.24 -1.02 -8.23
CA GLY A 50 -14.87 -2.18 -8.83
C GLY A 50 -14.34 -2.56 -10.20
N GLY A 51 -13.45 -1.75 -10.78
CA GLY A 51 -12.89 -2.01 -12.10
C GLY A 51 -11.47 -2.57 -12.10
N GLY A 52 -11.01 -3.08 -10.98
CA GLY A 52 -9.64 -3.61 -10.88
C GLY A 52 -8.58 -2.55 -10.63
N ALA A 53 -8.98 -1.30 -10.39
CA ALA A 53 -8.03 -0.22 -10.17
C ALA A 53 -7.19 -0.43 -8.90
N GLY A 54 -7.80 -0.97 -7.83
CA GLY A 54 -7.06 -1.26 -6.60
C GLY A 54 -5.95 -2.27 -6.82
N THR A 55 -6.23 -3.31 -7.58
CA THR A 55 -5.24 -4.32 -7.94
C THR A 55 -4.12 -3.70 -8.77
N ALA A 56 -4.48 -2.88 -9.77
CA ALA A 56 -3.50 -2.23 -10.62
C ALA A 56 -2.61 -1.27 -9.83
N LEU A 57 -3.20 -0.52 -8.90
CA LEU A 57 -2.43 0.39 -8.04
C LEU A 57 -1.46 -0.38 -7.15
N LEU A 58 -1.91 -1.48 -6.56
CA LEU A 58 -1.04 -2.26 -5.69
C LEU A 58 0.10 -2.89 -6.48
N HIS A 59 -0.16 -3.38 -7.69
CA HIS A 59 0.91 -3.85 -8.56
C HIS A 59 1.90 -2.73 -8.87
N ALA A 60 1.41 -1.53 -9.13
CA ALA A 60 2.27 -0.39 -9.43
C ALA A 60 3.17 -0.02 -8.25
N VAL A 61 2.62 0.02 -7.04
CA VAL A 61 3.41 0.37 -5.87
C VAL A 61 4.46 -0.69 -5.55
N LEU A 62 4.11 -1.96 -5.71
CA LEU A 62 5.05 -3.05 -5.49
C LEU A 62 6.17 -3.04 -6.52
N ARG A 63 5.83 -2.78 -7.79
CA ARG A 63 6.82 -2.68 -8.86
C ARG A 63 7.78 -1.51 -8.62
N ASP A 64 7.24 -0.35 -8.26
CA ASP A 64 8.06 0.82 -8.00
C ASP A 64 8.97 0.60 -6.80
N GLY A 65 8.43 -0.01 -5.75
CA GLY A 65 9.22 -0.35 -4.57
C GLY A 65 10.37 -1.31 -4.89
N ALA A 66 10.09 -2.33 -5.68
CA ALA A 66 11.12 -3.28 -6.09
C ALA A 66 12.23 -2.60 -6.90
N ARG A 67 11.85 -1.69 -7.80
CA ARG A 67 12.81 -0.92 -8.58
C ARG A 67 13.68 -0.01 -7.71
N MET A 68 13.19 0.39 -6.56
CA MET A 68 13.94 1.20 -5.60
C MET A 68 14.76 0.36 -4.64
N GLY A 69 14.80 -0.95 -4.81
CA GLY A 69 15.60 -1.86 -4.00
C GLY A 69 14.86 -2.48 -2.83
N ALA A 70 13.55 -2.28 -2.71
CA ALA A 70 12.79 -2.94 -1.66
C ALA A 70 12.69 -4.43 -1.94
N ARG A 71 12.85 -5.23 -0.89
CA ARG A 71 12.78 -6.69 -0.99
C ARG A 71 11.51 -7.25 -0.38
N ARG A 72 10.85 -6.47 0.47
CA ARG A 72 9.63 -6.87 1.12
C ARG A 72 8.77 -5.65 1.39
N ALA A 73 7.48 -5.87 1.55
CA ALA A 73 6.52 -4.78 1.73
C ALA A 73 5.60 -5.09 2.90
N THR A 74 5.18 -4.05 3.60
CA THR A 74 4.24 -4.16 4.70
C THR A 74 3.20 -3.06 4.63
N LEU A 75 2.05 -3.34 5.20
CA LEU A 75 0.97 -2.37 5.34
C LEU A 75 0.08 -2.75 6.51
N GLU A 76 -0.77 -1.81 6.90
CA GLU A 76 -1.77 -2.05 7.93
C GLU A 76 -3.15 -1.86 7.33
N VAL A 77 -4.10 -2.65 7.79
CA VAL A 77 -5.49 -2.59 7.31
C VAL A 77 -6.43 -2.79 8.50
N ARG A 78 -7.58 -2.10 8.48
CA ARG A 78 -8.60 -2.32 9.50
C ARG A 78 -9.03 -3.78 9.48
N ARG A 79 -9.17 -4.34 10.67
CA ARG A 79 -9.55 -5.75 10.81
C ARG A 79 -10.86 -6.06 10.09
N SER A 80 -11.79 -5.13 10.07
CA SER A 80 -13.08 -5.32 9.42
C SER A 80 -13.05 -5.14 7.90
N ASN A 81 -11.95 -4.65 7.34
CA ASN A 81 -11.88 -4.39 5.91
C ASN A 81 -11.52 -5.66 5.13
N ASP A 82 -12.51 -6.55 5.01
CA ASP A 82 -12.32 -7.85 4.37
C ASP A 82 -11.96 -7.74 2.90
N ALA A 83 -12.54 -6.77 2.21
CA ALA A 83 -12.27 -6.59 0.79
C ALA A 83 -10.80 -6.22 0.54
N ALA A 84 -10.27 -5.29 1.32
CA ALA A 84 -8.87 -4.90 1.21
C ALA A 84 -7.96 -6.04 1.59
N ARG A 85 -8.28 -6.76 2.67
CA ARG A 85 -7.47 -7.89 3.11
C ARG A 85 -7.40 -8.97 2.03
N ARG A 86 -8.52 -9.29 1.40
CA ARG A 86 -8.53 -10.28 0.31
C ARG A 86 -7.70 -9.82 -0.88
N LEU A 87 -7.75 -8.54 -1.20
CA LEU A 87 -6.93 -7.97 -2.27
C LEU A 87 -5.44 -8.17 -1.97
N TYR A 88 -5.02 -7.80 -0.76
CA TYR A 88 -3.62 -7.91 -0.38
C TYR A 88 -3.16 -9.36 -0.34
N GLU A 89 -4.00 -10.25 0.19
CA GLU A 89 -3.67 -11.68 0.23
C GLU A 89 -3.51 -12.29 -1.16
N ARG A 90 -4.34 -11.86 -2.11
CA ARG A 90 -4.18 -12.31 -3.51
C ARG A 90 -2.86 -11.90 -4.11
N LEU A 91 -2.28 -10.82 -3.63
CA LEU A 91 -1.01 -10.30 -4.16
C LEU A 91 0.18 -10.68 -3.27
N GLY A 92 0.00 -11.70 -2.45
CA GLY A 92 1.10 -12.32 -1.73
C GLY A 92 1.34 -11.82 -0.32
N PHE A 93 0.48 -10.96 0.20
CA PHE A 93 0.58 -10.53 1.59
C PHE A 93 -0.03 -11.56 2.52
N SER A 94 0.51 -11.68 3.72
CA SER A 94 -0.07 -12.49 4.78
C SER A 94 -0.05 -11.74 6.10
N VAL A 95 -1.00 -12.07 6.97
CA VAL A 95 -1.11 -11.43 8.28
C VAL A 95 0.05 -11.89 9.15
N ALA A 96 0.82 -10.93 9.65
CA ALA A 96 1.97 -11.20 10.49
C ALA A 96 1.79 -10.69 11.92
N GLY A 97 0.80 -9.84 12.15
CA GLY A 97 0.57 -9.31 13.49
C GLY A 97 -0.70 -8.49 13.58
N VAL A 98 -0.99 -8.03 14.79
CA VAL A 98 -2.16 -7.21 15.09
C VAL A 98 -1.70 -6.03 15.94
N ARG A 99 -2.10 -4.83 15.58
CA ARG A 99 -1.93 -3.64 16.42
C ARG A 99 -3.27 -3.31 17.04
N ARG A 100 -3.38 -3.49 18.35
CA ARG A 100 -4.65 -3.32 19.05
C ARG A 100 -5.04 -1.86 19.12
N ALA A 101 -6.33 -1.59 18.86
CA ALA A 101 -6.93 -0.26 18.96
C ALA A 101 -6.14 0.81 18.18
N TYR A 102 -5.56 0.43 17.05
CA TYR A 102 -4.72 1.30 16.24
C TYR A 102 -5.53 2.44 15.59
N TYR A 103 -6.73 2.12 15.11
CA TYR A 103 -7.65 3.11 14.55
C TYR A 103 -8.56 3.64 15.64
N THR A 104 -8.99 4.89 15.51
CA THR A 104 -9.72 5.57 16.59
C THR A 104 -11.16 5.98 16.24
N SER A 105 -11.56 5.94 14.98
CA SER A 105 -12.89 6.40 14.57
C SER A 105 -13.49 5.48 13.52
N PRO A 106 -14.08 4.34 13.87
CA PRO A 106 -14.22 3.80 15.23
C PRO A 106 -12.92 3.14 15.73
N VAL A 107 -12.88 2.84 17.02
CA VAL A 107 -11.76 2.09 17.59
C VAL A 107 -11.76 0.68 16.99
N GLU A 108 -10.64 0.30 16.44
CA GLU A 108 -10.52 -0.99 15.76
C GLU A 108 -9.06 -1.40 15.68
N ASP A 109 -8.81 -2.71 15.73
CA ASP A 109 -7.47 -3.24 15.55
C ASP A 109 -7.03 -3.11 14.10
N ALA A 110 -5.73 -2.97 13.90
CA ALA A 110 -5.11 -3.07 12.60
C ALA A 110 -4.48 -4.44 12.43
N LEU A 111 -4.65 -5.04 11.27
CA LEU A 111 -3.88 -6.20 10.88
C LEU A 111 -2.63 -5.70 10.18
N VAL A 112 -1.49 -6.26 10.55
CA VAL A 112 -0.20 -5.95 9.92
C VAL A 112 0.11 -7.06 8.94
N LEU A 113 0.24 -6.73 7.68
CA LEU A 113 0.49 -7.69 6.62
C LEU A 113 1.88 -7.47 6.04
N TRP A 114 2.52 -8.58 5.65
CA TRP A 114 3.83 -8.57 5.00
C TRP A 114 3.80 -9.39 3.73
N ARG A 115 4.52 -8.91 2.75
CA ARG A 115 4.86 -9.69 1.56
C ARG A 115 6.38 -9.78 1.45
N GLU A 116 6.90 -11.01 1.44
CA GLU A 116 8.33 -11.26 1.29
C GLU A 116 8.67 -11.45 -0.20
N ASN A 117 9.96 -11.46 -0.50
CA ASN A 117 10.49 -11.77 -1.83
C ASN A 117 9.93 -10.88 -2.93
N LEU A 118 9.82 -9.59 -2.64
CA LEU A 118 9.21 -8.63 -3.54
C LEU A 118 9.92 -8.57 -4.90
N ALA A 119 11.24 -8.66 -4.91
CA ALA A 119 12.03 -8.57 -6.13
C ALA A 119 11.91 -9.80 -7.01
N GLU A 120 11.38 -10.89 -6.52
CA GLU A 120 11.26 -12.15 -7.26
C GLU A 120 9.89 -12.35 -7.89
N GLY A 121 9.03 -11.41 -7.74
CA GLY A 121 7.74 -11.56 -8.31
C GLY A 121 6.65 -10.87 -7.68
#